data_b8b5308c41d4e918e9ce9f012aeabcec
#
_entry.id   b8b5308c41d4e918e9ce9f012aeabcec
#
_cell.length_a   1.000
_cell.length_b   1.000
_cell.length_c   1.000
_cell.angle_alpha   90.00
_cell.angle_beta   90.00
_cell.angle_gamma   90.00
#
_symmetry.space_group_name_H-M   'P 1'
#
loop_
_entity.id
_entity.type
_entity.pdbx_description
1 polymer ?
#
loop_
_entity_poly.entity_id
_entity_poly.type
_entity_poly.pdbx_seq_one_letter_code
_entity_poly.pdbx_strand_id
1 'polypeptide(L)'
;RILVTDMDNLPKIEAIREDLPYLQTILVVGQGADDGSNLDFWSCMAKAADAFTPVDTECEDPSFICYTSGTTGNPKGALHAHRTIFGHLTGMEMFHDFLPEDGDRMWTPADWAWVGGLMNCLICSWHHGVTNVAYRARKYDPEEALRLVADYDIRNTFMPPTALNIMRQVENVRGFNANFRTIAVAGEPMGAELFHWAEENLGVRCNEFYGQTECNLVVSNCQAIMGVKPGSMGKPAPGHVVEIIDDDGNILATGKEGELAVRREDEPVLLLEYWQNPEATEAQRRDQWWRMGDVGTKDEDGYLWFVGRADDVITSSGYRIGPGEIEDCLCKHPAVALAAAVGVPDTVRTENIKVFIKLAPGHN
;
A
#
# COMPACT_ATOMS: atom_id res chain seq x y z
N ARG A 1 9.34 25.55 -12.33
CA ARG A 1 8.51 24.51 -11.71
C ARG A 1 8.24 24.87 -10.26
N ILE A 2 7.18 24.33 -9.67
CA ILE A 2 6.71 24.65 -8.32
C ILE A 2 6.93 23.46 -7.41
N LEU A 3 7.39 23.71 -6.19
CA LEU A 3 7.44 22.74 -5.10
C LEU A 3 6.50 23.23 -3.99
N VAL A 4 5.70 22.34 -3.44
CA VAL A 4 4.95 22.56 -2.20
C VAL A 4 5.60 21.73 -1.11
N THR A 5 5.94 22.36 0.02
CA THR A 5 6.61 21.71 1.15
C THR A 5 6.11 22.30 2.47
N ASP A 6 6.50 21.71 3.59
CA ASP A 6 6.26 22.26 4.92
C ASP A 6 7.55 22.79 5.56
N MET A 7 7.41 23.43 6.73
CA MET A 7 8.55 23.98 7.47
C MET A 7 9.55 22.93 7.94
N ASP A 8 9.10 21.70 8.21
CA ASP A 8 9.97 20.61 8.69
C ASP A 8 10.89 20.08 7.57
N ASN A 9 10.43 20.15 6.32
CA ASN A 9 11.17 19.68 5.15
C ASN A 9 11.91 20.79 4.38
N LEU A 10 11.54 22.05 4.57
CA LEU A 10 12.16 23.17 3.88
C LEU A 10 13.70 23.18 3.98
N PRO A 11 14.35 22.93 5.15
CA PRO A 11 15.80 22.91 5.25
C PRO A 11 16.48 21.87 4.34
N LYS A 12 15.81 20.74 4.06
CA LYS A 12 16.32 19.71 3.14
C LYS A 12 16.34 20.21 1.71
N ILE A 13 15.36 21.01 1.32
CA ILE A 13 15.27 21.60 -0.02
C ILE A 13 16.30 22.70 -0.19
N GLU A 14 16.46 23.56 0.82
CA GLU A 14 17.45 24.63 0.80
C GLU A 14 18.89 24.09 0.71
N ALA A 15 19.17 22.95 1.34
CA ALA A 15 20.48 22.31 1.29
C ALA A 15 20.89 21.83 -0.13
N ILE A 16 19.92 21.59 -1.02
CA ILE A 16 20.16 21.12 -2.40
C ILE A 16 19.65 22.12 -3.44
N ARG A 17 19.34 23.35 -3.03
CA ARG A 17 18.70 24.36 -3.88
C ARG A 17 19.47 24.62 -5.18
N GLU A 18 20.80 24.65 -5.10
CA GLU A 18 21.68 24.89 -6.24
C GLU A 18 21.66 23.73 -7.25
N ASP A 19 21.34 22.52 -6.81
CA ASP A 19 21.22 21.33 -7.66
C ASP A 19 19.86 21.24 -8.36
N LEU A 20 18.96 22.20 -8.10
CA LEU A 20 17.58 22.22 -8.61
C LEU A 20 17.34 23.37 -9.60
N PRO A 21 18.01 23.41 -10.78
CA PRO A 21 17.99 24.57 -11.67
C PRO A 21 16.61 24.87 -12.26
N TYR A 22 15.69 23.89 -12.25
CA TYR A 22 14.33 24.06 -12.77
C TYR A 22 13.30 24.42 -11.70
N LEU A 23 13.68 24.45 -10.42
CA LEU A 23 12.81 24.85 -9.33
C LEU A 23 12.73 26.38 -9.26
N GLN A 24 11.58 26.92 -9.61
CA GLN A 24 11.33 28.36 -9.71
C GLN A 24 10.65 28.93 -8.47
N THR A 25 9.72 28.16 -7.89
CA THR A 25 8.87 28.63 -6.80
C THR A 25 8.76 27.56 -5.73
N ILE A 26 8.92 27.94 -4.48
CA ILE A 26 8.62 27.10 -3.32
C ILE A 26 7.42 27.71 -2.58
N LEU A 27 6.39 26.92 -2.40
CA LEU A 27 5.23 27.22 -1.56
C LEU A 27 5.39 26.47 -0.24
N VAL A 28 5.41 27.18 0.87
CA VAL A 28 5.65 26.58 2.20
C VAL A 28 4.36 26.60 3.02
N VAL A 29 3.91 25.43 3.41
CA VAL A 29 2.76 25.27 4.30
C VAL A 29 3.19 25.54 5.74
N GLY A 30 2.52 26.47 6.42
CA GLY A 30 2.78 26.81 7.83
C GLY A 30 3.85 27.89 8.05
N GLN A 31 4.35 28.53 6.99
CA GLN A 31 5.31 29.63 7.11
C GLN A 31 4.67 30.91 7.68
N GLY A 32 3.41 31.13 7.35
CA GLY A 32 2.63 32.28 7.84
C GLY A 32 2.79 33.57 7.05
N ALA A 33 3.90 33.79 6.36
CA ALA A 33 4.16 34.94 5.50
C ALA A 33 5.31 34.65 4.51
N ASP A 34 5.32 35.39 3.40
CA ASP A 34 6.41 35.34 2.42
C ASP A 34 7.70 35.88 3.06
N ASP A 35 8.84 35.20 2.87
CA ASP A 35 10.13 35.59 3.42
C ASP A 35 11.08 36.23 2.38
N GLY A 36 10.58 36.44 1.14
CA GLY A 36 11.33 37.00 0.02
C GLY A 36 11.98 35.95 -0.87
N SER A 37 12.19 34.71 -0.38
CA SER A 37 12.72 33.58 -1.16
C SER A 37 11.68 32.48 -1.37
N ASN A 38 10.79 32.31 -0.41
CA ASN A 38 9.71 31.34 -0.42
C ASN A 38 8.36 32.03 -0.21
N LEU A 39 7.29 31.46 -0.78
CA LEU A 39 5.95 32.00 -0.67
C LEU A 39 5.14 31.19 0.37
N ASP A 40 4.36 31.88 1.18
CA ASP A 40 3.40 31.23 2.06
C ASP A 40 2.25 30.63 1.26
N PHE A 41 2.02 29.33 1.45
CA PHE A 41 1.00 28.59 0.71
C PHE A 41 -0.40 29.19 0.88
N TRP A 42 -0.80 29.48 2.13
CA TRP A 42 -2.15 29.98 2.40
C TRP A 42 -2.35 31.41 1.91
N SER A 43 -1.32 32.25 1.94
CA SER A 43 -1.35 33.58 1.36
C SER A 43 -1.52 33.55 -0.16
N CYS A 44 -0.90 32.57 -0.83
CA CYS A 44 -1.07 32.34 -2.26
C CYS A 44 -2.49 31.86 -2.57
N MET A 45 -3.02 30.91 -1.80
CA MET A 45 -4.39 30.40 -1.94
C MET A 45 -5.43 31.52 -1.76
N ALA A 46 -5.26 32.37 -0.76
CA ALA A 46 -6.17 33.50 -0.51
C ALA A 46 -6.21 34.55 -1.64
N LYS A 47 -5.15 34.65 -2.41
CA LYS A 47 -5.02 35.58 -3.56
C LYS A 47 -5.41 34.91 -4.89
N ALA A 48 -5.53 33.58 -4.93
CA ALA A 48 -5.86 32.85 -6.15
C ALA A 48 -7.30 33.14 -6.60
N ALA A 49 -7.53 33.01 -7.90
CA ALA A 49 -8.89 33.07 -8.44
C ALA A 49 -9.69 31.85 -7.97
N ASP A 50 -10.98 32.03 -7.74
CA ASP A 50 -11.93 30.97 -7.40
C ASP A 50 -12.47 30.21 -8.63
N ALA A 51 -12.10 30.66 -9.83
CA ALA A 51 -12.45 30.04 -11.10
C ALA A 51 -11.18 29.53 -11.82
N PHE A 52 -11.23 28.29 -12.28
CA PHE A 52 -10.18 27.65 -13.05
C PHE A 52 -10.77 26.80 -14.17
N THR A 53 -10.20 26.88 -15.36
CA THR A 53 -10.55 25.99 -16.47
C THR A 53 -9.47 24.88 -16.56
N PRO A 54 -9.82 23.63 -16.23
CA PRO A 54 -8.88 22.51 -16.38
C PRO A 54 -8.44 22.36 -17.84
N VAL A 55 -7.23 21.85 -18.03
CA VAL A 55 -6.77 21.41 -19.35
C VAL A 55 -7.59 20.16 -19.72
N ASP A 56 -8.04 20.10 -20.96
CA ASP A 56 -8.70 18.92 -21.51
C ASP A 56 -7.64 17.84 -21.70
N THR A 57 -7.81 16.69 -21.02
CA THR A 57 -6.85 15.59 -21.01
C THR A 57 -7.51 14.31 -21.44
N GLU A 58 -6.73 13.42 -22.07
CA GLU A 58 -7.13 12.06 -22.41
C GLU A 58 -6.79 11.07 -21.29
N CYS A 59 -7.41 9.90 -21.31
CA CYS A 59 -7.22 8.89 -20.28
C CYS A 59 -5.77 8.36 -20.19
N GLU A 60 -5.04 8.36 -21.31
CA GLU A 60 -3.64 7.94 -21.39
C GLU A 60 -2.62 9.07 -21.15
N ASP A 61 -3.09 10.31 -20.97
CA ASP A 61 -2.18 11.40 -20.63
C ASP A 61 -1.53 11.18 -19.26
N PRO A 62 -0.25 11.59 -19.10
CA PRO A 62 0.44 11.57 -17.82
C PRO A 62 -0.30 12.39 -16.76
N SER A 63 -0.53 11.79 -15.60
CA SER A 63 -1.27 12.40 -14.50
C SER A 63 -0.38 12.74 -13.30
N PHE A 64 0.28 11.73 -12.74
CA PHE A 64 1.14 11.91 -11.57
C PHE A 64 2.29 10.92 -11.58
N ILE A 65 3.32 11.24 -10.78
CA ILE A 65 4.47 10.36 -10.53
C ILE A 65 4.51 10.02 -9.04
N CYS A 66 4.54 8.72 -8.72
CA CYS A 66 4.76 8.25 -7.37
C CYS A 66 6.16 7.61 -7.28
N TYR A 67 7.01 8.10 -6.37
CA TYR A 67 8.36 7.56 -6.20
C TYR A 67 8.36 6.36 -5.25
N THR A 68 9.05 5.28 -5.68
CA THR A 68 9.32 4.11 -4.85
C THR A 68 10.72 4.18 -4.28
N SER A 69 10.93 3.70 -3.07
CA SER A 69 12.25 3.66 -2.44
C SER A 69 13.22 2.66 -3.08
N GLY A 70 12.74 1.77 -3.96
CA GLY A 70 13.52 0.70 -4.57
C GLY A 70 14.31 -0.13 -3.54
N THR A 71 14.16 -1.44 -3.52
CA THR A 71 14.91 -2.31 -2.59
C THR A 71 16.40 -2.35 -2.91
N THR A 72 16.79 -2.04 -4.15
CA THR A 72 18.15 -2.21 -4.67
C THR A 72 18.61 -1.05 -5.55
N GLY A 73 18.50 0.20 -5.08
CA GLY A 73 19.04 1.32 -5.88
C GLY A 73 18.38 2.67 -5.62
N ASN A 74 18.59 3.60 -6.55
CA ASN A 74 17.96 4.91 -6.50
C ASN A 74 16.44 4.83 -6.61
N PRO A 75 15.70 5.74 -5.96
CA PRO A 75 14.24 5.83 -6.09
C PRO A 75 13.81 5.92 -7.55
N LYS A 76 12.78 5.16 -7.92
CA LYS A 76 12.17 5.16 -9.26
C LYS A 76 10.83 5.88 -9.22
N GLY A 77 10.59 6.76 -10.18
CA GLY A 77 9.30 7.45 -10.31
C GLY A 77 8.35 6.67 -11.21
N ALA A 78 7.32 6.05 -10.64
CA ALA A 78 6.26 5.42 -11.41
C ALA A 78 5.33 6.49 -11.97
N LEU A 79 5.30 6.63 -13.31
CA LEU A 79 4.45 7.59 -14.02
C LEU A 79 3.10 6.94 -14.33
N HIS A 80 2.03 7.53 -13.83
CA HIS A 80 0.67 7.06 -14.03
C HIS A 80 -0.15 7.95 -14.97
N ALA A 81 -1.07 7.32 -15.70
CA ALA A 81 -2.04 7.98 -16.55
C ALA A 81 -3.31 8.38 -15.78
N HIS A 82 -4.12 9.26 -16.37
CA HIS A 82 -5.42 9.65 -15.79
C HIS A 82 -6.39 8.46 -15.61
N ARG A 83 -6.33 7.42 -16.46
CA ARG A 83 -7.14 6.20 -16.35
C ARG A 83 -6.97 5.45 -15.03
N THR A 84 -5.81 5.62 -14.40
CA THR A 84 -5.46 4.93 -13.14
C THR A 84 -6.51 5.14 -12.04
N ILE A 85 -7.11 6.33 -11.95
CA ILE A 85 -8.17 6.61 -10.98
C ILE A 85 -9.37 5.68 -11.18
N PHE A 86 -9.84 5.56 -12.42
CA PHE A 86 -11.00 4.71 -12.75
C PHE A 86 -10.71 3.23 -12.56
N GLY A 87 -9.47 2.81 -12.85
CA GLY A 87 -9.03 1.42 -12.64
C GLY A 87 -9.04 1.00 -11.17
N HIS A 88 -8.87 1.93 -10.25
CA HIS A 88 -8.91 1.64 -8.80
C HIS A 88 -10.32 1.44 -8.24
N LEU A 89 -11.36 1.99 -8.89
CA LEU A 89 -12.70 2.05 -8.31
C LEU A 89 -13.26 0.66 -7.98
N THR A 90 -13.20 -0.28 -8.93
CA THR A 90 -13.76 -1.62 -8.73
C THR A 90 -13.08 -2.38 -7.60
N GLY A 91 -11.77 -2.27 -7.50
CA GLY A 91 -11.01 -2.90 -6.43
C GLY A 91 -11.31 -2.27 -5.07
N MET A 92 -11.41 -0.93 -5.00
CA MET A 92 -11.77 -0.23 -3.78
C MET A 92 -13.20 -0.56 -3.31
N GLU A 93 -14.15 -0.61 -4.24
CA GLU A 93 -15.51 -1.06 -3.95
C GLU A 93 -15.51 -2.46 -3.35
N MET A 94 -14.69 -3.38 -3.91
CA MET A 94 -14.60 -4.76 -3.42
C MET A 94 -14.06 -4.85 -2.00
N PHE A 95 -12.89 -4.28 -1.69
CA PHE A 95 -12.31 -4.45 -0.37
C PHE A 95 -13.06 -3.70 0.73
N HIS A 96 -13.98 -2.81 0.36
CA HIS A 96 -14.91 -2.18 1.28
C HIS A 96 -16.34 -2.75 1.17
N ASP A 97 -16.47 -3.99 0.69
CA ASP A 97 -17.77 -4.69 0.62
C ASP A 97 -18.85 -3.82 -0.02
N PHE A 98 -18.57 -3.35 -1.25
CA PHE A 98 -19.40 -2.46 -2.08
C PHE A 98 -19.61 -1.06 -1.50
N LEU A 99 -18.49 -0.36 -1.22
CA LEU A 99 -18.54 1.09 -0.96
C LEU A 99 -19.06 1.84 -2.20
N PRO A 100 -19.93 2.90 -2.07
CA PRO A 100 -20.36 3.49 -0.81
C PRO A 100 -21.67 2.92 -0.29
N GLU A 101 -21.80 2.87 1.03
CA GLU A 101 -23.06 2.73 1.74
C GLU A 101 -23.40 4.02 2.49
N ASP A 102 -24.69 4.20 2.84
CA ASP A 102 -25.14 5.36 3.60
C ASP A 102 -24.39 5.47 4.93
N GLY A 103 -23.82 6.63 5.19
CA GLY A 103 -23.04 6.91 6.39
C GLY A 103 -21.58 6.48 6.33
N ASP A 104 -21.09 5.97 5.20
CA ASP A 104 -19.67 5.66 5.05
C ASP A 104 -18.81 6.92 5.22
N ARG A 105 -17.79 6.78 6.04
CA ARG A 105 -16.72 7.75 6.25
C ARG A 105 -15.39 7.02 6.24
N MET A 106 -14.46 7.57 5.47
CA MET A 106 -13.15 6.98 5.24
C MET A 106 -12.08 7.69 6.04
N TRP A 107 -11.14 6.91 6.53
CA TRP A 107 -9.89 7.37 7.11
C TRP A 107 -8.78 6.34 6.86
N THR A 108 -7.54 6.78 6.91
CA THR A 108 -6.37 5.91 6.91
C THR A 108 -5.26 6.50 7.76
N PRO A 109 -4.51 5.70 8.52
CA PRO A 109 -3.26 6.14 9.12
C PRO A 109 -2.10 6.19 8.12
N ALA A 110 -2.28 5.64 6.92
CA ALA A 110 -1.27 5.68 5.86
C ALA A 110 -1.12 7.11 5.31
N ASP A 111 0.13 7.50 5.03
CA ASP A 111 0.42 8.78 4.41
C ASP A 111 -0.15 8.84 2.98
N TRP A 112 -0.79 9.94 2.62
CA TRP A 112 -1.30 10.18 1.27
C TRP A 112 -0.21 10.42 0.21
N ALA A 113 1.04 10.52 0.63
CA ALA A 113 2.19 10.48 -0.29
C ALA A 113 2.41 9.07 -0.88
N TRP A 114 1.88 8.04 -0.25
CA TRP A 114 1.88 6.68 -0.78
C TRP A 114 0.68 6.47 -1.69
N VAL A 115 0.88 5.73 -2.78
CA VAL A 115 -0.19 5.44 -3.74
C VAL A 115 -1.40 4.78 -3.06
N GLY A 116 -1.19 3.90 -2.08
CA GLY A 116 -2.25 3.27 -1.31
C GLY A 116 -3.11 4.28 -0.54
N GLY A 117 -2.49 5.19 0.22
CA GLY A 117 -3.22 6.25 0.94
C GLY A 117 -3.89 7.24 -0.01
N LEU A 118 -3.21 7.60 -1.10
CA LEU A 118 -3.73 8.54 -2.11
C LEU A 118 -4.92 7.96 -2.87
N MET A 119 -4.75 6.79 -3.51
CA MET A 119 -5.77 6.22 -4.39
C MET A 119 -6.82 5.44 -3.61
N ASN A 120 -6.41 4.49 -2.75
CA ASN A 120 -7.34 3.59 -2.07
C ASN A 120 -8.10 4.22 -0.91
N CYS A 121 -7.76 5.44 -0.51
CA CYS A 121 -8.51 6.15 0.52
C CYS A 121 -9.02 7.49 -0.01
N LEU A 122 -8.15 8.41 -0.42
CA LEU A 122 -8.53 9.78 -0.69
C LEU A 122 -9.30 9.95 -2.01
N ILE A 123 -8.65 9.66 -3.14
CA ILE A 123 -9.18 10.01 -4.47
C ILE A 123 -10.43 9.18 -4.82
N CYS A 124 -10.39 7.87 -4.60
CA CYS A 124 -11.55 7.03 -4.91
C CYS A 124 -12.75 7.32 -4.00
N SER A 125 -12.52 7.64 -2.72
CA SER A 125 -13.61 8.09 -1.84
C SER A 125 -14.24 9.41 -2.33
N TRP A 126 -13.42 10.34 -2.78
CA TRP A 126 -13.93 11.59 -3.36
C TRP A 126 -14.75 11.38 -4.63
N HIS A 127 -14.32 10.43 -5.49
CA HIS A 127 -15.11 10.05 -6.65
C HIS A 127 -16.52 9.58 -6.27
N HIS A 128 -16.64 8.78 -5.22
CA HIS A 128 -17.92 8.28 -4.70
C HIS A 128 -18.67 9.27 -3.80
N GLY A 129 -18.12 10.44 -3.52
CA GLY A 129 -18.72 11.41 -2.59
C GLY A 129 -18.66 10.98 -1.13
N VAL A 130 -17.78 10.03 -0.78
CA VAL A 130 -17.56 9.56 0.58
C VAL A 130 -16.69 10.56 1.34
N THR A 131 -17.14 10.92 2.55
CA THR A 131 -16.41 11.83 3.42
C THR A 131 -15.09 11.22 3.87
N ASN A 132 -13.98 11.95 3.69
CA ASN A 132 -12.68 11.60 4.26
C ASN A 132 -12.40 12.41 5.51
N VAL A 133 -11.94 11.74 6.57
CA VAL A 133 -11.41 12.39 7.77
C VAL A 133 -9.90 12.61 7.57
N ALA A 134 -9.51 13.87 7.45
CA ALA A 134 -8.11 14.27 7.32
C ALA A 134 -7.50 14.50 8.70
N TYR A 135 -6.60 13.63 9.11
CA TYR A 135 -5.91 13.73 10.39
C TYR A 135 -4.42 13.51 10.22
N ARG A 136 -3.61 14.49 10.61
CA ARG A 136 -2.15 14.40 10.55
C ARG A 136 -1.59 13.95 11.89
N ALA A 137 -1.26 12.67 12.03
CA ALA A 137 -0.48 12.17 13.15
C ALA A 137 1.03 12.27 12.83
N ARG A 138 1.85 12.78 13.75
CA ARG A 138 3.32 12.73 13.61
C ARG A 138 3.87 11.31 13.81
N LYS A 139 3.17 10.51 14.59
CA LYS A 139 3.44 9.11 14.87
C LYS A 139 2.10 8.43 15.09
N TYR A 140 1.97 7.20 14.58
CA TYR A 140 0.77 6.41 14.81
C TYR A 140 0.62 6.10 16.31
N ASP A 141 -0.52 6.48 16.86
CA ASP A 141 -0.97 6.15 18.20
C ASP A 141 -2.29 5.36 18.09
N PRO A 142 -2.33 4.09 18.54
CA PRO A 142 -3.49 3.24 18.33
C PRO A 142 -4.71 3.65 19.16
N GLU A 143 -4.52 4.22 20.37
CA GLU A 143 -5.64 4.70 21.17
C GLU A 143 -6.25 5.97 20.58
N GLU A 144 -5.40 6.88 20.08
CA GLU A 144 -5.84 8.07 19.37
C GLU A 144 -6.60 7.69 18.09
N ALA A 145 -6.11 6.69 17.34
CA ALA A 145 -6.79 6.15 16.18
C ALA A 145 -8.18 5.59 16.50
N LEU A 146 -8.30 4.82 17.58
CA LEU A 146 -9.60 4.28 18.02
C LEU A 146 -10.56 5.38 18.48
N ARG A 147 -10.07 6.41 19.19
CA ARG A 147 -10.89 7.58 19.55
C ARG A 147 -11.35 8.35 18.30
N LEU A 148 -10.44 8.57 17.35
CA LEU A 148 -10.78 9.23 16.08
C LEU A 148 -11.89 8.49 15.34
N VAL A 149 -11.79 7.16 15.26
CA VAL A 149 -12.84 6.33 14.64
C VAL A 149 -14.18 6.50 15.33
N ALA A 150 -14.21 6.46 16.65
CA ALA A 150 -15.44 6.61 17.45
C ALA A 150 -16.01 8.02 17.36
N ASP A 151 -15.17 9.06 17.53
CA ASP A 151 -15.61 10.47 17.60
C ASP A 151 -16.13 11.00 16.27
N TYR A 152 -15.58 10.53 15.16
CA TYR A 152 -15.96 10.95 13.81
C TYR A 152 -16.82 9.92 13.07
N ASP A 153 -17.25 8.86 13.75
CA ASP A 153 -18.06 7.78 13.15
C ASP A 153 -17.45 7.26 11.84
N ILE A 154 -16.15 6.96 11.88
CA ILE A 154 -15.42 6.38 10.74
C ILE A 154 -15.81 4.92 10.62
N ARG A 155 -16.34 4.56 9.46
CA ARG A 155 -16.83 3.19 9.22
C ARG A 155 -15.87 2.39 8.35
N ASN A 156 -15.08 3.05 7.53
CA ASN A 156 -14.21 2.43 6.55
C ASN A 156 -12.77 2.91 6.73
N THR A 157 -11.83 1.98 6.71
CA THR A 157 -10.41 2.34 6.82
C THR A 157 -9.55 1.43 5.97
N PHE A 158 -8.47 2.01 5.43
CA PHE A 158 -7.33 1.26 4.93
C PHE A 158 -6.23 1.32 5.98
N MET A 159 -5.77 0.16 6.47
CA MET A 159 -4.70 0.06 7.48
C MET A 159 -3.62 -0.94 7.05
N PRO A 160 -2.32 -0.57 7.12
CA PRO A 160 -1.26 -1.57 7.03
C PRO A 160 -1.34 -2.58 8.20
N PRO A 161 -0.95 -3.84 8.02
CA PRO A 161 -0.87 -4.83 9.11
C PRO A 161 -0.10 -4.36 10.33
N THR A 162 0.99 -3.62 10.13
CA THR A 162 1.77 -3.02 11.22
C THR A 162 0.92 -2.11 12.11
N ALA A 163 0.01 -1.31 11.56
CA ALA A 163 -0.88 -0.45 12.35
C ALA A 163 -1.86 -1.28 13.21
N LEU A 164 -2.43 -2.36 12.64
CA LEU A 164 -3.29 -3.30 13.36
C LEU A 164 -2.51 -4.06 14.45
N ASN A 165 -1.28 -4.48 14.19
CA ASN A 165 -0.42 -5.12 15.18
C ASN A 165 -0.08 -4.20 16.37
N ILE A 166 0.10 -2.91 16.12
CA ILE A 166 0.27 -1.93 17.19
C ILE A 166 -1.06 -1.74 17.95
N MET A 167 -2.18 -1.68 17.24
CA MET A 167 -3.51 -1.56 17.85
C MET A 167 -3.85 -2.78 18.72
N ARG A 168 -3.39 -3.97 18.38
CA ARG A 168 -3.53 -5.20 19.18
C ARG A 168 -2.92 -5.11 20.57
N GLN A 169 -1.99 -4.18 20.79
CA GLN A 169 -1.34 -3.98 22.10
C GLN A 169 -2.17 -3.09 23.06
N VAL A 170 -3.26 -2.50 22.56
CA VAL A 170 -4.13 -1.64 23.38
C VAL A 170 -4.98 -2.50 24.31
N GLU A 171 -4.97 -2.17 25.61
CA GLU A 171 -5.87 -2.82 26.55
C GLU A 171 -7.32 -2.41 26.26
N ASN A 172 -8.24 -3.39 26.28
CA ASN A 172 -9.66 -3.17 26.11
C ASN A 172 -10.05 -2.36 24.86
N VAL A 173 -9.56 -2.79 23.68
CA VAL A 173 -9.86 -2.16 22.37
C VAL A 173 -11.37 -1.94 22.17
N ARG A 174 -12.22 -2.87 22.62
CA ARG A 174 -13.68 -2.75 22.53
C ARG A 174 -14.26 -1.58 23.33
N GLY A 175 -13.57 -1.15 24.39
CA GLY A 175 -14.00 -0.03 25.24
C GLY A 175 -13.98 1.31 24.54
N PHE A 176 -13.31 1.44 23.41
CA PHE A 176 -13.30 2.66 22.60
C PHE A 176 -14.56 2.84 21.76
N ASN A 177 -15.38 1.79 21.58
CA ASN A 177 -16.59 1.81 20.74
C ASN A 177 -16.29 2.20 19.28
N ALA A 178 -15.12 1.90 18.77
CA ALA A 178 -14.79 2.05 17.36
C ALA A 178 -15.61 1.04 16.54
N ASN A 179 -16.48 1.52 15.67
CA ASN A 179 -17.44 0.70 14.95
C ASN A 179 -17.11 0.66 13.45
N PHE A 180 -16.16 -0.18 13.09
CA PHE A 180 -15.79 -0.39 11.69
C PHE A 180 -16.85 -1.20 10.94
N ARG A 181 -17.23 -0.76 9.75
CA ARG A 181 -17.94 -1.58 8.77
C ARG A 181 -16.96 -2.44 8.00
N THR A 182 -15.86 -1.84 7.54
CA THR A 182 -14.83 -2.54 6.78
C THR A 182 -13.43 -2.04 7.15
N ILE A 183 -12.48 -2.98 7.21
CA ILE A 183 -11.05 -2.68 7.28
C ILE A 183 -10.39 -3.33 6.07
N ALA A 184 -9.86 -2.51 5.17
CA ALA A 184 -9.00 -2.95 4.09
C ALA A 184 -7.55 -3.00 4.55
N VAL A 185 -6.81 -4.05 4.17
CA VAL A 185 -5.44 -4.29 4.64
C VAL A 185 -4.52 -4.58 3.46
N ALA A 186 -3.40 -3.91 3.37
CA ALA A 186 -2.38 -4.16 2.36
C ALA A 186 -1.02 -3.53 2.72
N GLY A 187 -0.03 -3.73 1.83
CA GLY A 187 1.33 -3.23 1.96
C GLY A 187 2.29 -4.24 2.60
N GLU A 188 1.75 -5.13 3.41
CA GLU A 188 2.45 -6.25 4.07
C GLU A 188 1.47 -7.42 4.14
N PRO A 189 1.92 -8.68 4.27
CA PRO A 189 1.03 -9.81 4.55
C PRO A 189 0.33 -9.65 5.91
N MET A 190 -0.96 -9.90 5.95
CA MET A 190 -1.72 -9.75 7.21
C MET A 190 -1.53 -10.94 8.17
N GLY A 191 -1.42 -12.14 7.64
CA GLY A 191 -1.42 -13.37 8.43
C GLY A 191 -2.79 -13.73 9.04
N ALA A 192 -3.02 -15.03 9.24
CA ALA A 192 -4.31 -15.52 9.74
C ALA A 192 -4.59 -15.11 11.19
N GLU A 193 -3.56 -14.99 12.02
CA GLU A 193 -3.71 -14.64 13.44
C GLU A 193 -4.26 -13.22 13.62
N LEU A 194 -3.73 -12.26 12.87
CA LEU A 194 -4.17 -10.86 12.93
C LEU A 194 -5.60 -10.73 12.37
N PHE A 195 -5.92 -11.50 11.34
CA PHE A 195 -7.28 -11.57 10.79
C PHE A 195 -8.30 -12.00 11.87
N HIS A 196 -8.04 -13.09 12.57
CA HIS A 196 -8.93 -13.58 13.63
C HIS A 196 -8.99 -12.61 14.83
N TRP A 197 -7.86 -12.00 15.18
CA TRP A 197 -7.84 -10.98 16.22
C TRP A 197 -8.76 -9.79 15.88
N ALA A 198 -8.74 -9.30 14.65
CA ALA A 198 -9.60 -8.21 14.21
C ALA A 198 -11.08 -8.61 14.26
N GLU A 199 -11.42 -9.80 13.81
CA GLU A 199 -12.80 -10.34 13.89
C GLU A 199 -13.27 -10.41 15.36
N GLU A 200 -12.44 -10.94 16.26
CA GLU A 200 -12.78 -11.11 17.66
C GLU A 200 -12.82 -9.79 18.43
N ASN A 201 -11.92 -8.85 18.17
CA ASN A 201 -11.75 -7.68 19.02
C ASN A 201 -12.32 -6.39 18.43
N LEU A 202 -12.32 -6.24 17.11
CA LEU A 202 -12.91 -5.09 16.41
C LEU A 202 -14.28 -5.38 15.82
N GLY A 203 -14.72 -6.66 15.81
CA GLY A 203 -16.00 -7.08 15.29
C GLY A 203 -16.11 -7.01 13.75
N VAL A 204 -14.97 -6.94 13.05
CA VAL A 204 -14.91 -6.79 11.60
C VAL A 204 -13.91 -7.78 11.01
N ARG A 205 -14.28 -8.39 9.91
CA ARG A 205 -13.35 -9.15 9.08
C ARG A 205 -12.61 -8.20 8.14
N CYS A 206 -11.31 -8.37 8.06
CA CYS A 206 -10.49 -7.57 7.15
C CYS A 206 -10.56 -8.12 5.73
N ASN A 207 -10.59 -7.23 4.76
CA ASN A 207 -10.37 -7.57 3.36
C ASN A 207 -8.92 -7.24 3.00
N GLU A 208 -8.08 -8.26 2.89
CA GLU A 208 -6.73 -8.10 2.39
C GLU A 208 -6.76 -7.88 0.88
N PHE A 209 -5.94 -6.95 0.39
CA PHE A 209 -5.77 -6.70 -1.03
C PHE A 209 -4.28 -6.53 -1.36
N TYR A 210 -3.95 -6.63 -2.65
CA TYR A 210 -2.58 -6.59 -3.10
C TYR A 210 -2.41 -5.70 -4.34
N GLY A 211 -1.30 -5.03 -4.37
CA GLY A 211 -0.79 -4.21 -5.46
C GLY A 211 0.53 -3.56 -5.08
N GLN A 212 1.09 -2.84 -5.99
CA GLN A 212 2.36 -2.12 -5.85
C GLN A 212 2.20 -0.69 -6.32
N THR A 213 3.22 0.15 -6.13
CA THR A 213 3.19 1.51 -6.68
C THR A 213 3.02 1.51 -8.20
N GLU A 214 3.54 0.52 -8.90
CA GLU A 214 3.48 0.33 -10.33
C GLU A 214 2.10 -0.08 -10.87
N CYS A 215 1.36 -0.84 -10.07
CA CYS A 215 0.00 -1.30 -10.38
C CYS A 215 -0.77 -1.55 -9.07
N ASN A 216 -1.20 -0.47 -8.47
CA ASN A 216 -1.88 -0.53 -7.19
C ASN A 216 -3.27 -1.13 -7.35
N LEU A 217 -3.58 -2.11 -6.45
CA LEU A 217 -4.88 -2.74 -6.32
C LEU A 217 -5.32 -3.57 -7.54
N VAL A 218 -4.69 -4.71 -7.70
CA VAL A 218 -5.03 -5.67 -8.77
C VAL A 218 -5.62 -6.98 -8.24
N VAL A 219 -5.48 -7.26 -6.94
CA VAL A 219 -6.03 -8.44 -6.24
C VAL A 219 -6.75 -7.98 -4.99
N SER A 220 -7.91 -8.55 -4.69
CA SER A 220 -8.70 -8.16 -3.53
C SER A 220 -9.53 -9.31 -2.97
N ASN A 221 -9.71 -9.31 -1.66
CA ASN A 221 -10.82 -9.99 -1.00
C ASN A 221 -12.06 -9.09 -0.99
N CYS A 222 -13.23 -9.70 -0.88
CA CYS A 222 -14.52 -9.05 -0.68
C CYS A 222 -15.41 -10.00 0.12
N GLN A 223 -15.57 -9.72 1.39
CA GLN A 223 -16.35 -10.61 2.28
C GLN A 223 -17.81 -10.75 1.86
N ALA A 224 -18.36 -9.70 1.23
CA ALA A 224 -19.77 -9.70 0.82
C ALA A 224 -20.10 -10.77 -0.25
N ILE A 225 -19.12 -11.19 -1.06
CA ILE A 225 -19.36 -12.10 -2.20
C ILE A 225 -18.47 -13.33 -2.25
N MET A 226 -17.43 -13.42 -1.40
CA MET A 226 -16.52 -14.56 -1.40
C MET A 226 -16.19 -15.02 0.02
N GLY A 227 -15.88 -16.30 0.20
CA GLY A 227 -15.34 -16.81 1.46
C GLY A 227 -13.89 -16.38 1.62
N VAL A 228 -13.64 -15.30 2.37
CA VAL A 228 -12.27 -14.82 2.62
C VAL A 228 -11.44 -15.92 3.29
N LYS A 229 -10.30 -16.24 2.68
CA LYS A 229 -9.33 -17.19 3.25
C LYS A 229 -8.26 -16.38 3.99
N PRO A 230 -8.16 -16.50 5.33
CA PRO A 230 -7.18 -15.73 6.11
C PRO A 230 -5.75 -15.96 5.61
N GLY A 231 -5.01 -14.88 5.36
CA GLY A 231 -3.66 -14.90 4.81
C GLY A 231 -3.58 -14.94 3.29
N SER A 232 -4.71 -15.03 2.57
CA SER A 232 -4.70 -14.88 1.12
C SER A 232 -4.93 -13.42 0.71
N MET A 233 -4.26 -13.01 -0.36
CA MET A 233 -4.48 -11.69 -0.97
C MET A 233 -5.86 -11.55 -1.62
N GLY A 234 -6.61 -12.67 -1.81
CA GLY A 234 -7.88 -12.69 -2.51
C GLY A 234 -7.77 -13.17 -3.95
N LYS A 235 -8.61 -12.63 -4.82
CA LYS A 235 -8.67 -12.96 -6.26
C LYS A 235 -8.42 -11.69 -7.08
N PRO A 236 -8.03 -11.81 -8.36
CA PRO A 236 -7.95 -10.65 -9.24
C PRO A 236 -9.24 -9.83 -9.17
N ALA A 237 -9.10 -8.52 -8.93
CA ALA A 237 -10.23 -7.61 -8.92
C ALA A 237 -10.81 -7.48 -10.35
N PRO A 238 -12.11 -7.17 -10.52
CA PRO A 238 -12.72 -7.03 -11.83
C PRO A 238 -12.00 -6.00 -12.70
N GLY A 239 -11.64 -6.39 -13.92
CA GLY A 239 -10.86 -5.58 -14.84
C GLY A 239 -9.37 -5.92 -14.88
N HIS A 240 -8.88 -6.74 -13.95
CA HIS A 240 -7.48 -7.13 -13.85
C HIS A 240 -7.25 -8.60 -14.15
N VAL A 241 -6.12 -8.93 -14.77
CA VAL A 241 -5.67 -10.30 -15.00
C VAL A 241 -4.33 -10.49 -14.31
N VAL A 242 -4.34 -11.27 -13.23
CA VAL A 242 -3.14 -11.56 -12.43
C VAL A 242 -2.93 -13.07 -12.43
N GLU A 243 -1.71 -13.50 -12.75
CA GLU A 243 -1.33 -14.90 -12.83
C GLU A 243 0.01 -15.16 -12.16
N ILE A 244 0.29 -16.44 -11.92
CA ILE A 244 1.59 -16.92 -11.48
C ILE A 244 2.31 -17.44 -12.70
N ILE A 245 3.50 -16.92 -13.00
CA ILE A 245 4.27 -17.25 -14.20
C ILE A 245 5.66 -17.79 -13.86
N ASP A 246 6.23 -18.54 -14.80
CA ASP A 246 7.63 -18.93 -14.78
C ASP A 246 8.53 -17.84 -15.40
N ASP A 247 9.85 -18.10 -15.43
CA ASP A 247 10.85 -17.17 -16.00
C ASP A 247 10.65 -16.94 -17.51
N ASP A 248 9.97 -17.84 -18.21
CA ASP A 248 9.66 -17.75 -19.63
C ASP A 248 8.33 -17.04 -19.90
N GLY A 249 7.56 -16.68 -18.87
CA GLY A 249 6.26 -16.00 -19.00
C GLY A 249 5.08 -16.96 -19.19
N ASN A 250 5.29 -18.28 -19.01
CA ASN A 250 4.19 -19.25 -19.07
C ASN A 250 3.43 -19.29 -17.74
N ILE A 251 2.10 -19.37 -17.82
CA ILE A 251 1.24 -19.52 -16.63
C ILE A 251 1.50 -20.88 -16.00
N LEU A 252 1.78 -20.87 -14.70
CA LEU A 252 2.02 -22.07 -13.92
C LEU A 252 0.70 -22.75 -13.49
N ALA A 253 0.78 -24.07 -13.30
CA ALA A 253 -0.34 -24.84 -12.77
C ALA A 253 -0.62 -24.45 -11.31
N THR A 254 -1.87 -24.60 -10.91
CA THR A 254 -2.37 -24.40 -9.53
C THR A 254 -1.47 -25.07 -8.50
N GLY A 255 -1.18 -24.35 -7.41
CA GLY A 255 -0.32 -24.78 -6.33
C GLY A 255 1.18 -24.70 -6.61
N LYS A 256 1.60 -24.25 -7.80
CA LYS A 256 3.01 -24.00 -8.10
C LYS A 256 3.41 -22.59 -7.72
N GLU A 257 4.61 -22.48 -7.17
CA GLU A 257 5.24 -21.20 -6.89
C GLU A 257 5.84 -20.61 -8.16
N GLY A 258 5.66 -19.32 -8.35
CA GLY A 258 6.22 -18.54 -9.42
C GLY A 258 6.06 -17.05 -9.16
N GLU A 259 6.42 -16.25 -10.13
CA GLU A 259 6.32 -14.80 -10.01
C GLU A 259 4.89 -14.32 -10.29
N LEU A 260 4.39 -13.44 -9.43
CA LEU A 260 3.16 -12.70 -9.67
C LEU A 260 3.34 -11.77 -10.86
N ALA A 261 2.41 -11.81 -11.78
CA ALA A 261 2.44 -10.98 -12.99
C ALA A 261 1.06 -10.46 -13.35
N VAL A 262 1.01 -9.23 -13.83
CA VAL A 262 -0.20 -8.56 -14.31
C VAL A 262 -0.14 -8.49 -15.82
N ARG A 263 -1.26 -8.81 -16.50
CA ARG A 263 -1.35 -8.66 -17.95
C ARG A 263 -1.33 -7.18 -18.32
N ARG A 264 -0.43 -6.79 -19.21
CA ARG A 264 -0.20 -5.38 -19.57
C ARG A 264 -1.30 -4.79 -20.47
N GLU A 265 -1.88 -5.63 -21.33
CA GLU A 265 -2.92 -5.21 -22.27
C GLU A 265 -4.20 -4.88 -21.50
N ASP A 266 -4.76 -3.71 -21.76
CA ASP A 266 -5.98 -3.20 -21.12
C ASP A 266 -5.93 -3.10 -19.58
N GLU A 267 -4.73 -3.04 -19.00
CA GLU A 267 -4.58 -2.92 -17.55
C GLU A 267 -4.74 -1.46 -17.10
N PRO A 268 -5.86 -1.13 -16.43
CA PRO A 268 -6.19 0.27 -16.19
C PRO A 268 -5.32 0.95 -15.12
N VAL A 269 -4.74 0.18 -14.20
CA VAL A 269 -3.93 0.76 -13.10
C VAL A 269 -2.43 0.67 -13.34
N LEU A 270 -1.99 -0.05 -14.39
CA LEU A 270 -0.56 -0.18 -14.65
C LEU A 270 0.05 1.18 -15.02
N LEU A 271 1.21 1.46 -14.46
CA LEU A 271 2.01 2.65 -14.80
C LEU A 271 2.29 2.72 -16.31
N LEU A 272 2.51 3.91 -16.82
CA LEU A 272 2.96 4.13 -18.20
C LEU A 272 4.41 3.65 -18.36
N GLU A 273 5.27 4.11 -17.45
CA GLU A 273 6.70 3.82 -17.42
C GLU A 273 7.32 4.26 -16.07
N TYR A 274 8.53 3.84 -15.78
CA TYR A 274 9.36 4.53 -14.81
C TYR A 274 9.91 5.80 -15.47
N TRP A 275 9.59 6.94 -14.88
CA TRP A 275 9.94 8.26 -15.39
C TRP A 275 11.43 8.40 -15.70
N GLN A 276 11.76 8.69 -16.96
CA GLN A 276 13.14 8.82 -17.46
C GLN A 276 14.05 7.60 -17.18
N ASN A 277 13.44 6.40 -17.04
CA ASN A 277 14.18 5.17 -16.79
C ASN A 277 13.61 4.01 -17.65
N PRO A 278 13.84 4.05 -18.98
CA PRO A 278 13.34 3.04 -19.90
C PRO A 278 13.93 1.64 -19.63
N GLU A 279 15.17 1.57 -19.16
CA GLU A 279 15.83 0.30 -18.84
C GLU A 279 15.10 -0.43 -17.70
N ALA A 280 14.79 0.29 -16.61
CA ALA A 280 14.02 -0.29 -15.51
C ALA A 280 12.59 -0.68 -15.94
N THR A 281 11.99 0.06 -16.87
CA THR A 281 10.67 -0.24 -17.41
C THR A 281 10.70 -1.54 -18.22
N GLU A 282 11.66 -1.69 -19.12
CA GLU A 282 11.80 -2.91 -19.93
C GLU A 282 12.17 -4.14 -19.10
N ALA A 283 12.94 -3.98 -18.04
CA ALA A 283 13.32 -5.08 -17.14
C ALA A 283 12.11 -5.76 -16.47
N GLN A 284 10.98 -5.05 -16.29
CA GLN A 284 9.76 -5.62 -15.72
C GLN A 284 8.85 -6.27 -16.77
N ARG A 285 9.10 -6.04 -18.03
CA ARG A 285 8.27 -6.58 -19.11
C ARG A 285 8.70 -8.00 -19.49
N ARG A 286 7.72 -8.90 -19.57
CA ARG A 286 7.90 -10.26 -20.08
C ARG A 286 6.71 -10.63 -20.96
N ASP A 287 6.88 -10.58 -22.26
CA ASP A 287 5.82 -10.77 -23.25
C ASP A 287 4.58 -9.89 -22.94
N GLN A 288 3.45 -10.52 -22.68
CA GLN A 288 2.20 -9.83 -22.29
C GLN A 288 2.16 -9.40 -20.80
N TRP A 289 3.17 -9.77 -20.00
CA TRP A 289 3.16 -9.58 -18.55
C TRP A 289 4.01 -8.40 -18.11
N TRP A 290 3.55 -7.76 -17.02
CA TRP A 290 4.34 -6.94 -16.14
C TRP A 290 4.69 -7.77 -14.91
N ARG A 291 5.97 -8.00 -14.70
CA ARG A 291 6.50 -8.76 -13.58
C ARG A 291 6.48 -7.90 -12.33
N MET A 292 5.92 -8.44 -11.24
CA MET A 292 5.78 -7.67 -10.00
C MET A 292 6.97 -7.84 -9.04
N GLY A 293 7.89 -8.76 -9.32
CA GLY A 293 9.02 -9.04 -8.45
C GLY A 293 8.62 -9.68 -7.12
N ASP A 294 7.40 -10.20 -7.04
CA ASP A 294 6.85 -10.92 -5.91
C ASP A 294 6.58 -12.36 -6.29
N VAL A 295 6.83 -13.29 -5.37
CA VAL A 295 6.58 -14.72 -5.54
C VAL A 295 5.27 -15.07 -4.86
N GLY A 296 4.46 -15.88 -5.51
CA GLY A 296 3.18 -16.33 -4.99
C GLY A 296 2.75 -17.68 -5.52
N THR A 297 1.60 -18.12 -5.07
CA THR A 297 0.89 -19.31 -5.57
C THR A 297 -0.57 -18.99 -5.84
N LYS A 298 -1.22 -19.80 -6.65
CA LYS A 298 -2.66 -19.74 -6.91
C LYS A 298 -3.30 -21.07 -6.51
N ASP A 299 -4.34 -21.04 -5.67
CA ASP A 299 -5.01 -22.26 -5.25
C ASP A 299 -6.12 -22.69 -6.22
N GLU A 300 -6.74 -23.86 -5.95
CA GLU A 300 -7.79 -24.45 -6.78
C GLU A 300 -9.06 -23.59 -6.89
N ASP A 301 -9.31 -22.73 -5.88
CA ASP A 301 -10.43 -21.80 -5.86
C ASP A 301 -10.09 -20.44 -6.51
N GLY A 302 -8.85 -20.28 -6.98
CA GLY A 302 -8.34 -19.08 -7.66
C GLY A 302 -7.88 -17.97 -6.73
N TYR A 303 -7.70 -18.25 -5.42
CA TYR A 303 -7.08 -17.30 -4.50
C TYR A 303 -5.57 -17.26 -4.72
N LEU A 304 -5.02 -16.04 -4.63
CA LEU A 304 -3.60 -15.78 -4.71
C LEU A 304 -3.01 -15.65 -3.30
N TRP A 305 -1.85 -16.25 -3.10
CA TRP A 305 -1.13 -16.29 -1.84
C TRP A 305 0.26 -15.70 -2.04
N PHE A 306 0.63 -14.77 -1.18
CA PHE A 306 1.96 -14.18 -1.18
C PHE A 306 2.95 -15.11 -0.49
N VAL A 307 4.10 -15.37 -1.12
CA VAL A 307 5.20 -16.16 -0.54
C VAL A 307 6.32 -15.25 -0.06
N GLY A 308 6.69 -14.24 -0.86
CA GLY A 308 7.75 -13.30 -0.52
C GLY A 308 8.16 -12.46 -1.72
N ARG A 309 9.04 -11.49 -1.48
CA ARG A 309 9.73 -10.79 -2.56
C ARG A 309 10.63 -11.78 -3.29
N ALA A 310 10.76 -11.65 -4.61
CA ALA A 310 11.64 -12.54 -5.39
C ALA A 310 13.12 -12.42 -4.94
N ASP A 311 13.50 -11.24 -4.44
CA ASP A 311 14.83 -10.94 -3.90
C ASP A 311 14.98 -11.25 -2.39
N ASP A 312 13.90 -11.50 -1.65
CA ASP A 312 13.89 -11.81 -0.21
C ASP A 312 13.58 -13.29 0.10
N VAL A 313 13.12 -14.07 -0.88
CA VAL A 313 12.84 -15.51 -0.70
C VAL A 313 14.13 -16.24 -0.35
N ILE A 314 14.14 -16.86 0.82
CA ILE A 314 15.32 -17.56 1.38
C ILE A 314 15.50 -18.89 0.65
N THR A 315 16.65 -19.09 0.02
CA THR A 315 16.99 -20.35 -0.65
C THR A 315 17.89 -21.20 0.24
N SER A 316 17.30 -22.16 0.95
CA SER A 316 18.02 -23.03 1.90
C SER A 316 17.91 -24.49 1.52
N SER A 317 19.05 -25.14 1.26
CA SER A 317 19.15 -26.58 0.91
C SER A 317 18.23 -26.99 -0.26
N GLY A 318 18.03 -26.09 -1.23
CA GLY A 318 17.15 -26.31 -2.38
C GLY A 318 15.66 -26.00 -2.15
N TYR A 319 15.30 -25.61 -0.93
CA TYR A 319 13.95 -25.10 -0.64
C TYR A 319 13.90 -23.59 -0.82
N ARG A 320 12.80 -23.11 -1.41
CA ARG A 320 12.43 -21.69 -1.43
C ARG A 320 11.49 -21.45 -0.24
N ILE A 321 11.86 -20.55 0.63
CA ILE A 321 11.18 -20.33 1.91
C ILE A 321 10.79 -18.87 2.00
N GLY A 322 9.49 -18.59 2.05
CA GLY A 322 8.98 -17.24 2.28
C GLY A 322 9.27 -16.80 3.73
N PRO A 323 9.89 -15.62 3.93
CA PRO A 323 10.12 -15.09 5.28
C PRO A 323 8.84 -15.03 6.13
N GLY A 324 7.72 -14.66 5.54
CA GLY A 324 6.42 -14.49 6.19
C GLY A 324 5.91 -15.77 6.89
N GLU A 325 6.13 -16.96 6.32
CA GLU A 325 5.72 -18.21 6.95
C GLU A 325 6.42 -18.45 8.31
N ILE A 326 7.70 -18.07 8.38
CA ILE A 326 8.49 -18.19 9.61
C ILE A 326 8.04 -17.13 10.61
N GLU A 327 7.84 -15.91 10.15
CA GLU A 327 7.42 -14.76 10.96
C GLU A 327 6.05 -15.01 11.58
N ASP A 328 5.07 -15.46 10.78
CA ASP A 328 3.74 -15.84 11.25
C ASP A 328 3.78 -16.99 12.27
N CYS A 329 4.63 -17.97 12.05
CA CYS A 329 4.79 -19.08 12.99
C CYS A 329 5.34 -18.59 14.34
N LEU A 330 6.32 -17.70 14.33
CA LEU A 330 6.94 -17.16 15.53
C LEU A 330 6.02 -16.19 16.29
N CYS A 331 5.25 -15.40 15.58
CA CYS A 331 4.28 -14.46 16.17
C CYS A 331 3.11 -15.14 16.89
N LYS A 332 2.91 -16.45 16.72
CA LYS A 332 1.98 -17.25 17.55
C LYS A 332 2.45 -17.42 18.99
N HIS A 333 3.74 -17.22 19.26
CA HIS A 333 4.26 -17.34 20.62
C HIS A 333 3.96 -16.05 21.41
N PRO A 334 3.34 -16.14 22.61
CA PRO A 334 2.89 -14.96 23.37
C PRO A 334 4.00 -14.00 23.77
N ALA A 335 5.25 -14.44 23.82
CA ALA A 335 6.40 -13.59 24.11
C ALA A 335 6.94 -12.85 22.87
N VAL A 336 6.43 -13.11 21.67
CA VAL A 336 6.91 -12.49 20.42
C VAL A 336 5.92 -11.38 19.98
N ALA A 337 6.40 -10.14 19.99
CA ALA A 337 5.64 -9.01 19.48
C ALA A 337 5.83 -8.81 17.97
N LEU A 338 7.03 -9.14 17.46
CA LEU A 338 7.38 -9.01 16.05
C LEU A 338 8.53 -9.97 15.74
N ALA A 339 8.51 -10.58 14.57
CA ALA A 339 9.62 -11.38 14.03
C ALA A 339 9.97 -10.87 12.63
N ALA A 340 11.25 -11.00 12.24
CA ALA A 340 11.72 -10.77 10.88
C ALA A 340 12.72 -11.88 10.52
N ALA A 341 12.49 -12.59 9.42
CA ALA A 341 13.33 -13.67 8.92
C ALA A 341 14.09 -13.22 7.66
N VAL A 342 15.37 -13.56 7.59
CA VAL A 342 16.24 -13.24 6.45
C VAL A 342 17.13 -14.40 6.11
N GLY A 343 17.49 -14.54 4.83
CA GLY A 343 18.54 -15.42 4.36
C GLY A 343 19.93 -14.86 4.71
N VAL A 344 20.80 -15.70 5.23
CA VAL A 344 22.21 -15.37 5.45
C VAL A 344 23.05 -16.35 4.66
N PRO A 345 23.99 -15.91 3.82
CA PRO A 345 24.82 -16.79 3.00
C PRO A 345 25.46 -17.91 3.80
N ASP A 346 25.36 -19.13 3.30
CA ASP A 346 25.92 -20.35 3.88
C ASP A 346 26.58 -21.19 2.80
N THR A 347 27.75 -21.74 3.09
CA THR A 347 28.58 -22.49 2.12
C THR A 347 28.02 -23.88 1.77
N VAL A 348 27.12 -24.42 2.59
CA VAL A 348 26.54 -25.74 2.43
C VAL A 348 25.09 -25.67 1.97
N ARG A 349 24.32 -24.74 2.51
CA ARG A 349 22.87 -24.63 2.31
C ARG A 349 22.47 -23.57 1.31
N THR A 350 23.39 -22.83 0.74
CA THR A 350 23.21 -21.58 0.01
C THR A 350 22.91 -20.45 0.98
N GLU A 351 21.84 -20.58 1.78
CA GLU A 351 21.49 -19.65 2.86
C GLU A 351 21.05 -20.39 4.10
N ASN A 352 21.36 -19.81 5.26
CA ASN A 352 20.76 -20.16 6.55
C ASN A 352 19.69 -19.14 6.92
N ILE A 353 18.64 -19.60 7.59
CA ILE A 353 17.59 -18.73 8.09
C ILE A 353 18.09 -18.06 9.37
N LYS A 354 18.08 -16.73 9.38
CA LYS A 354 18.31 -15.91 10.57
C LYS A 354 17.04 -15.15 10.93
N VAL A 355 16.66 -15.21 12.20
CA VAL A 355 15.46 -14.52 12.68
C VAL A 355 15.85 -13.46 13.70
N PHE A 356 15.24 -12.28 13.56
CA PHE A 356 15.26 -11.21 14.54
C PHE A 356 13.91 -11.18 15.24
N ILE A 357 13.91 -11.14 16.57
CA ILE A 357 12.67 -11.15 17.37
C ILE A 357 12.63 -9.91 18.27
N LYS A 358 11.50 -9.23 18.26
CA LYS A 358 11.14 -8.23 19.26
C LYS A 358 10.20 -8.88 20.27
N LEU A 359 10.57 -8.88 21.53
CA LEU A 359 9.75 -9.44 22.60
C LEU A 359 8.57 -8.54 22.95
N ALA A 360 7.48 -9.17 23.34
CA ALA A 360 6.30 -8.49 23.89
C ALA A 360 6.64 -7.86 25.27
N PRO A 361 5.93 -6.79 25.66
CA PRO A 361 6.14 -6.19 26.97
C PRO A 361 6.04 -7.19 28.12
N GLY A 362 6.99 -7.14 29.06
CA GLY A 362 7.05 -8.06 30.21
C GLY A 362 7.79 -9.37 29.96
N HIS A 363 8.35 -9.58 28.80
CA HIS A 363 9.21 -10.73 28.45
C HIS A 363 10.66 -10.29 28.27
N ASN A 364 11.63 -11.19 28.65
CA ASN A 364 13.08 -10.97 28.54
C ASN A 364 13.74 -12.10 27.77
#